data_480b9b32a0357cafa3cdd53259dd5c22
#
_entry.id   480b9b32a0357cafa3cdd53259dd5c22
#
_cell.length_a   1.000
_cell.length_b   1.000
_cell.length_c   1.000
_cell.angle_alpha   90.00
_cell.angle_beta   90.00
_cell.angle_gamma   90.00
#
_symmetry.space_group_name_H-M   'P 1'
#
loop_
_entity.id
_entity.type
_entity.pdbx_description
1 polymer ?
#
loop_
_entity_poly.entity_id
_entity_poly.type
_entity_poly.pdbx_seq_one_letter_code
_entity_poly.pdbx_strand_id
1 'polypeptide(L)'
;RTAELAQAIAAARGDLVLILTGSATSDIDDVGPAALRQAGGQVERFGMPVDPGNLLFLGQSGAQVVIGLPGCARSPALNGADWVLSRIACGLPVSGADIAAMGIGGLLKEIPTRPMPRAGRKRDKSAG
;
A
#
# COMPACT_ATOMS: atom_id res chain seq x y z
N ARG A 1 20.63 3.86 6.67
CA ARG A 1 19.45 3.23 6.01
C ARG A 1 18.71 4.20 5.09
N THR A 2 18.28 5.36 5.57
CA THR A 2 17.55 6.34 4.73
C THR A 2 18.43 6.88 3.59
N ALA A 3 19.67 7.24 3.88
CA ALA A 3 20.61 7.74 2.86
C ALA A 3 20.95 6.68 1.79
N GLU A 4 21.15 5.44 2.19
CA GLU A 4 21.41 4.33 1.27
C GLU A 4 20.20 4.08 0.35
N LEU A 5 18.99 4.11 0.90
CA LEU A 5 17.77 3.98 0.12
C LEU A 5 17.58 5.18 -0.82
N ALA A 6 17.87 6.40 -0.35
CA ALA A 6 17.81 7.60 -1.20
C ALA A 6 18.77 7.50 -2.39
N GLN A 7 20.00 7.02 -2.18
CA GLN A 7 20.95 6.77 -3.26
C GLN A 7 20.42 5.71 -4.24
N ALA A 8 19.82 4.64 -3.74
CA ALA A 8 19.24 3.61 -4.59
C ALA A 8 18.07 4.15 -5.43
N ILE A 9 17.22 4.99 -4.86
CA ILE A 9 16.12 5.65 -5.57
C ILE A 9 16.69 6.57 -6.67
N ALA A 10 17.68 7.38 -6.34
CA ALA A 10 18.31 8.28 -7.30
C ALA A 10 19.01 7.55 -8.46
N ALA A 11 19.55 6.37 -8.21
CA ALA A 11 20.21 5.52 -9.21
C ALA A 11 19.25 4.61 -9.97
N ALA A 12 18.00 4.48 -9.53
CA ALA A 12 17.02 3.60 -10.15
C ALA A 12 16.70 4.03 -11.59
N ARG A 13 16.54 3.05 -12.45
CA ARG A 13 16.18 3.25 -13.87
C ARG A 13 14.84 2.61 -14.14
N GLY A 14 14.13 3.11 -15.14
CA GLY A 14 12.80 2.67 -15.52
C GLY A 14 11.74 3.72 -15.19
N ASP A 15 10.51 3.42 -15.55
CA ASP A 15 9.38 4.34 -15.38
C ASP A 15 8.70 4.22 -14.01
N LEU A 16 8.94 3.10 -13.34
CA LEU A 16 8.35 2.75 -12.06
C LEU A 16 9.41 2.25 -11.08
N VAL A 17 9.42 2.81 -9.89
CA VAL A 17 10.27 2.38 -8.77
C VAL A 17 9.38 1.80 -7.68
N LEU A 18 9.63 0.56 -7.29
CA LEU A 18 8.96 -0.10 -6.19
C LEU A 18 9.89 -0.16 -4.97
N ILE A 19 9.41 0.32 -3.84
CA ILE A 19 10.15 0.30 -2.58
C ILE A 19 9.48 -0.70 -1.64
N LEU A 20 10.23 -1.72 -1.23
CA LEU A 20 9.80 -2.67 -0.22
C LEU A 20 10.84 -2.68 0.89
N THR A 21 10.47 -2.17 2.05
CA THR A 21 11.34 -2.10 3.23
C THR A 21 11.24 -3.35 4.10
N GLY A 22 12.28 -3.63 4.88
CA GLY A 22 12.31 -4.76 5.81
C GLY A 22 11.32 -4.61 6.98
N SER A 23 11.07 -3.38 7.41
CA SER A 23 10.02 -3.00 8.37
C SER A 23 8.84 -2.37 7.66
N ALA A 24 7.65 -2.48 8.24
CA ALA A 24 6.48 -1.79 7.71
C ALA A 24 6.70 -0.27 7.75
N THR A 25 6.29 0.40 6.69
CA THR A 25 6.19 1.87 6.67
C THR A 25 4.86 2.23 7.33
N SER A 26 4.91 2.76 8.53
CA SER A 26 3.73 3.08 9.34
C SER A 26 3.47 4.57 9.46
N ASP A 27 4.42 5.39 9.05
CA ASP A 27 4.37 6.83 9.14
C ASP A 27 4.92 7.51 7.89
N ILE A 28 4.43 8.71 7.61
CA ILE A 28 4.87 9.53 6.46
C ILE A 28 6.33 9.95 6.55
N ASP A 29 6.91 9.93 7.73
CA ASP A 29 8.32 10.27 7.98
C ASP A 29 9.22 9.04 8.15
N ASP A 30 8.68 7.85 7.96
CA ASP A 30 9.47 6.61 7.95
C ASP A 30 10.48 6.56 6.80
N VAL A 31 11.37 5.59 6.87
CA VAL A 31 12.53 5.43 5.98
C VAL A 31 12.18 5.53 4.49
N GLY A 32 11.09 4.93 4.05
CA GLY A 32 10.68 4.95 2.64
C GLY A 32 10.34 6.35 2.13
N PRO A 33 9.33 7.02 2.70
CA PRO A 33 8.97 8.39 2.31
C PRO A 33 10.11 9.39 2.53
N ALA A 34 10.85 9.28 3.64
CA ALA A 34 12.00 10.14 3.92
C ALA A 34 13.11 9.99 2.87
N ALA A 35 13.42 8.75 2.47
CA ALA A 35 14.41 8.48 1.44
C ALA A 35 14.01 9.05 0.07
N LEU A 36 12.73 8.96 -0.29
CA LEU A 36 12.23 9.56 -1.53
C LEU A 36 12.42 11.07 -1.53
N ARG A 37 12.07 11.75 -0.43
CA ARG A 37 12.30 13.20 -0.30
C ARG A 37 13.79 13.54 -0.36
N GLN A 38 14.63 12.78 0.31
CA GLN A 38 16.09 12.98 0.30
C GLN A 38 16.69 12.76 -1.09
N ALA A 39 16.12 11.89 -1.90
CA ALA A 39 16.51 11.68 -3.30
C ALA A 39 16.02 12.80 -4.23
N GLY A 40 15.33 13.82 -3.72
CA GLY A 40 14.77 14.93 -4.50
C GLY A 40 13.38 14.66 -5.07
N GLY A 41 12.76 13.54 -4.69
CA GLY A 41 11.40 13.21 -5.07
C GLY A 41 10.36 13.84 -4.14
N GLN A 42 9.09 13.57 -4.46
CA GLN A 42 7.94 14.05 -3.70
C GLN A 42 7.04 12.88 -3.32
N VAL A 43 6.55 12.88 -2.08
CA VAL A 43 5.49 12.00 -1.63
C VAL A 43 4.17 12.68 -1.94
N GLU A 44 3.40 12.13 -2.86
CA GLU A 44 2.10 12.65 -3.26
C GLU A 44 1.00 12.23 -2.29
N ARG A 45 1.05 10.98 -1.85
CA ARG A 45 0.09 10.42 -0.92
C ARG A 45 0.71 9.33 -0.05
N PHE A 46 0.37 9.39 1.22
CA PHE A 46 0.63 8.31 2.17
C PHE A 46 -0.68 7.68 2.62
N GLY A 47 -0.74 6.36 2.51
CA GLY A 47 -1.92 5.60 2.89
C GLY A 47 -2.99 5.48 1.81
N MET A 48 -3.73 4.39 1.86
CA MET A 48 -4.92 4.17 1.04
C MET A 48 -6.04 3.56 1.89
N PRO A 49 -7.31 3.83 1.54
CA PRO A 49 -8.46 3.38 2.33
C PRO A 49 -8.87 1.93 2.03
N VAL A 50 -7.89 1.05 1.82
CA VAL A 50 -8.09 -0.36 1.46
C VAL A 50 -7.18 -1.22 2.33
N ASP A 51 -7.71 -2.27 2.93
CA ASP A 51 -6.95 -3.22 3.72
C ASP A 51 -7.15 -4.66 3.19
N PRO A 52 -6.10 -5.43 2.93
CA PRO A 52 -4.69 -5.08 3.06
C PRO A 52 -4.22 -4.08 1.99
N GLY A 53 -3.24 -3.25 2.34
CA GLY A 53 -2.65 -2.26 1.45
C GLY A 53 -2.63 -0.83 2.02
N ASN A 54 -3.25 -0.61 3.17
CA ASN A 54 -3.48 0.71 3.77
C ASN A 54 -2.22 1.57 3.98
N LEU A 55 -1.05 0.97 4.14
CA LEU A 55 0.23 1.66 4.36
C LEU A 55 1.06 1.87 3.07
N LEU A 56 0.43 1.80 1.92
CA LEU A 56 1.04 2.17 0.66
C LEU A 56 1.33 3.68 0.63
N PHE A 57 2.44 4.08 0.02
CA PHE A 57 2.62 5.48 -0.37
C PHE A 57 2.89 5.60 -1.87
N LEU A 58 2.44 6.70 -2.42
CA LEU A 58 2.64 7.08 -3.81
C LEU A 58 3.52 8.34 -3.85
N GLY A 59 4.45 8.36 -4.76
CA GLY A 59 5.31 9.51 -4.97
C GLY A 59 5.87 9.56 -6.38
N GLN A 60 6.75 10.53 -6.58
CA GLN A 60 7.37 10.78 -7.86
C GLN A 60 8.83 11.21 -7.66
N SER A 61 9.70 10.72 -8.53
CA SER A 61 11.09 11.14 -8.63
C SER A 61 11.40 11.48 -10.09
N GLY A 62 11.48 12.77 -10.43
CA GLY A 62 11.53 13.20 -11.84
C GLY A 62 10.31 12.67 -12.61
N ALA A 63 10.55 11.93 -13.69
CA ALA A 63 9.50 11.29 -14.49
C ALA A 63 9.08 9.89 -13.98
N GLN A 64 9.75 9.38 -12.94
CA GLN A 64 9.49 8.04 -12.40
C GLN A 64 8.35 8.10 -11.38
N VAL A 65 7.42 7.18 -11.49
CA VAL A 65 6.44 6.90 -10.44
C VAL A 65 7.10 6.06 -9.36
N VAL A 66 6.92 6.43 -8.10
CA VAL A 66 7.48 5.70 -6.95
C VAL A 66 6.35 5.19 -6.08
N ILE A 67 6.34 3.89 -5.82
CA ILE A 67 5.38 3.24 -4.94
C ILE A 67 6.11 2.59 -3.78
N GLY A 68 5.78 3.00 -2.58
CA GLY A 68 6.15 2.28 -1.37
C GLY A 68 5.13 1.19 -1.08
N LEU A 69 5.55 -0.04 -1.16
CA LEU A 69 4.69 -1.19 -0.94
C LEU A 69 4.48 -1.42 0.56
N PRO A 70 3.26 -1.70 0.99
CA PRO A 70 2.99 -2.07 2.37
C PRO A 70 3.61 -3.44 2.69
N GLY A 71 3.93 -3.69 3.95
CA GLY A 71 4.53 -4.97 4.37
C GLY A 71 3.70 -6.19 4.00
N CYS A 72 2.38 -6.06 3.97
CA CYS A 72 1.45 -7.11 3.54
C CYS A 72 1.51 -7.44 2.05
N ALA A 73 2.18 -6.62 1.22
CA ALA A 73 2.40 -6.93 -0.21
C ALA A 73 3.27 -8.18 -0.44
N ARG A 74 3.95 -8.67 0.60
CA ARG A 74 4.67 -9.95 0.55
C ARG A 74 3.76 -11.18 0.57
N SER A 75 2.52 -11.01 0.99
CA SER A 75 1.52 -12.08 0.98
C SER A 75 0.95 -12.26 -0.44
N PRO A 76 0.65 -13.50 -0.87
CA PRO A 76 -0.02 -13.74 -2.14
C PRO A 76 -1.50 -13.34 -2.15
N ALA A 77 -2.05 -12.88 -1.03
CA ALA A 77 -3.43 -12.42 -0.94
C ALA A 77 -3.62 -11.10 -1.71
N LEU A 78 -4.81 -10.89 -2.25
CA LEU A 78 -5.18 -9.65 -2.91
C LEU A 78 -4.94 -8.44 -1.97
N ASN A 79 -4.31 -7.41 -2.51
CA ASN A 79 -3.87 -6.23 -1.79
C ASN A 79 -4.25 -4.96 -2.56
N GLY A 80 -4.53 -3.89 -1.87
CA GLY A 80 -4.79 -2.60 -2.50
C GLY A 80 -3.65 -2.14 -3.42
N ALA A 81 -2.41 -2.49 -3.10
CA ALA A 81 -1.26 -2.23 -3.97
C ALA A 81 -1.41 -2.86 -5.35
N ASP A 82 -2.05 -4.02 -5.48
CA ASP A 82 -2.30 -4.68 -6.77
C ASP A 82 -3.17 -3.81 -7.68
N TRP A 83 -4.13 -3.10 -7.12
CA TRP A 83 -4.98 -2.19 -7.88
C TRP A 83 -4.21 -0.99 -8.42
N VAL A 84 -3.33 -0.42 -7.59
CA VAL A 84 -2.48 0.71 -7.99
C VAL A 84 -1.48 0.27 -9.05
N LEU A 85 -0.80 -0.85 -8.83
CA LEU A 85 0.18 -1.42 -9.76
C LEU A 85 -0.46 -1.77 -11.11
N SER A 86 -1.64 -2.38 -11.11
CA SER A 86 -2.34 -2.74 -12.33
C SER A 86 -2.67 -1.53 -13.18
N ARG A 87 -3.13 -0.43 -12.57
CA ARG A 87 -3.43 0.82 -13.28
C ARG A 87 -2.17 1.43 -13.90
N ILE A 88 -1.11 1.52 -13.12
CA ILE A 88 0.17 2.09 -13.59
C ILE A 88 0.77 1.22 -14.70
N ALA A 89 0.74 -0.10 -14.56
CA ALA A 89 1.23 -1.02 -15.60
C ALA A 89 0.45 -0.90 -16.91
N CYS A 90 -0.83 -0.56 -16.84
CA CYS A 90 -1.67 -0.27 -18.00
C CYS A 90 -1.49 1.14 -18.58
N GLY A 91 -0.58 1.94 -18.04
CA GLY A 91 -0.33 3.30 -18.47
C GLY A 91 -1.38 4.32 -18.00
N LEU A 92 -2.23 3.96 -17.06
CA LEU A 92 -3.21 4.87 -16.47
C LEU A 92 -2.53 5.73 -15.40
N PRO A 93 -2.72 7.05 -15.41
CA PRO A 93 -2.25 7.92 -14.34
C PRO A 93 -3.02 7.59 -13.04
N VAL A 94 -2.30 7.57 -11.94
CA VAL A 94 -2.89 7.38 -10.61
C VAL A 94 -2.48 8.56 -9.75
N SER A 95 -3.45 9.32 -9.28
CA SER A 95 -3.26 10.45 -8.36
C SER A 95 -3.61 10.08 -6.92
N GLY A 96 -3.26 10.95 -5.98
CA GLY A 96 -3.72 10.83 -4.60
C GLY A 96 -5.24 10.82 -4.49
N ALA A 97 -5.94 11.58 -5.34
CA ALA A 97 -7.40 11.61 -5.40
C ALA A 97 -7.98 10.29 -5.90
N ASP A 98 -7.34 9.64 -6.89
CA ASP A 98 -7.75 8.33 -7.38
C ASP A 98 -7.64 7.26 -6.29
N ILE A 99 -6.57 7.31 -5.49
CA ILE A 99 -6.40 6.42 -4.34
C ILE A 99 -7.46 6.68 -3.28
N ALA A 100 -7.75 7.94 -2.98
CA ALA A 100 -8.79 8.31 -2.02
C ALA A 100 -10.18 7.80 -2.46
N ALA A 101 -10.46 7.82 -3.75
CA ALA A 101 -11.71 7.31 -4.33
C ALA A 101 -11.88 5.78 -4.24
N MET A 102 -10.82 5.05 -3.91
CA MET A 102 -10.88 3.60 -3.65
C MET A 102 -11.50 3.26 -2.28
N GLY A 103 -11.92 4.26 -1.50
CA GLY A 103 -12.46 4.10 -0.15
C GLY A 103 -13.69 3.20 0.00
N ILE A 104 -14.37 2.89 -1.09
CA ILE A 104 -15.45 1.91 -1.12
C ILE A 104 -14.91 0.46 -1.12
N GLY A 105 -13.63 0.27 -1.41
CA GLY A 105 -12.97 -1.04 -1.42
C GLY A 105 -12.88 -1.68 -0.03
N GLY A 106 -12.64 -0.89 1.00
CA GLY A 106 -12.62 -1.32 2.40
C GLY A 106 -11.71 -2.54 2.65
N LEU A 107 -12.28 -3.57 3.22
CA LEU A 107 -11.60 -4.82 3.52
C LEU A 107 -11.67 -5.75 2.30
N LEU A 108 -10.52 -6.11 1.72
CA LEU A 108 -10.44 -6.98 0.55
C LEU A 108 -10.51 -8.47 0.88
N LYS A 109 -10.24 -8.83 2.13
CA LYS A 109 -10.17 -10.22 2.53
C LYS A 109 -10.99 -10.46 3.78
N GLU A 110 -12.03 -11.27 3.63
CA GLU A 110 -12.66 -11.91 4.77
C GLU A 110 -11.89 -13.19 5.12
N ILE A 111 -11.61 -13.37 6.39
CA ILE A 111 -11.07 -14.62 6.89
C ILE A 111 -12.26 -15.59 6.99
N PRO A 112 -12.26 -16.73 6.27
CA PRO A 112 -13.43 -17.64 6.25
C PRO A 112 -13.87 -18.13 7.63
N THR A 113 -12.94 -18.11 8.59
CA THR A 113 -13.17 -18.51 9.98
C THR A 113 -13.58 -17.35 10.88
N ARG A 114 -13.61 -16.11 10.36
CA ARG A 114 -14.00 -14.94 11.15
C ARG A 114 -15.51 -14.95 11.32
N PRO A 115 -16.06 -15.11 12.53
CA PRO A 115 -17.48 -15.01 12.71
C PRO A 115 -17.96 -13.63 12.33
N MET A 116 -19.06 -13.54 11.61
CA MET A 116 -19.73 -12.27 11.33
C MET A 116 -20.00 -11.56 12.66
N PRO A 117 -19.65 -10.28 12.82
CA PRO A 117 -19.76 -9.58 14.09
C PRO A 117 -21.17 -9.57 14.71
N ARG A 118 -22.18 -9.88 13.90
CA ARG A 118 -23.59 -9.93 14.30
C ARG A 118 -24.25 -11.29 14.05
N ALA A 119 -23.50 -12.32 13.67
CA ALA A 119 -24.01 -13.69 13.69
C ALA A 119 -24.23 -14.06 15.15
N GLY A 120 -25.45 -13.89 15.63
CA GLY A 120 -25.84 -14.29 16.97
C GLY A 120 -25.43 -15.74 17.18
N ARG A 121 -24.78 -16.01 18.29
CA ARG A 121 -24.47 -17.36 18.75
C ARG A 121 -25.80 -18.16 18.69
N LYS A 122 -25.92 -19.08 17.74
CA LYS A 122 -27.03 -20.03 17.77
C LYS A 122 -26.97 -20.68 19.14
N ARG A 123 -27.91 -20.34 20.00
CA ARG A 123 -28.10 -21.07 21.23
C ARG A 123 -28.42 -22.51 20.82
N ASP A 124 -27.52 -23.39 21.16
CA ASP A 124 -27.73 -24.81 21.02
C ASP A 124 -28.96 -25.17 21.85
N LYS A 125 -30.05 -25.48 21.18
CA LYS A 125 -31.30 -25.90 21.82
C LYS A 125 -31.27 -27.40 22.18
N SER A 126 -30.09 -27.98 22.34
CA SER A 126 -29.92 -29.40 22.68
C SER A 126 -29.49 -29.63 24.13
N ALA A 127 -29.91 -28.76 25.06
CA ALA A 127 -29.85 -29.00 26.50
C ALA A 127 -31.24 -28.81 27.07
N GLY A 128 -32.06 -29.80 26.87
CA GLY A 128 -33.36 -29.99 27.52
C GLY A 128 -33.45 -31.35 28.14
#